data_d24f0574f3520a9fb5aca91c92502cd5
#
_entry.id   d24f0574f3520a9fb5aca91c92502cd5
#
_cell.length_a   1.000
_cell.length_b   1.000
_cell.length_c   1.000
_cell.angle_alpha   90.00
_cell.angle_beta   90.00
_cell.angle_gamma   90.00
#
_symmetry.space_group_name_H-M   'P 1'
#
loop_
_entity.id
_entity.type
_entity.pdbx_description
1 polymer ?
#
loop_
_entity_poly.entity_id
_entity_poly.type
_entity_poly.pdbx_seq_one_letter_code
_entity_poly.pdbx_strand_id
1 'polypeptide(L)'
;MIKEEYIKPIPKYIVKLIKMKDDHSYNKYSGLRFFSYFTKYNKELVKVTVAVKSRGKKWACKQVAVHGIHSDICLVKDMEFCFMGGYQVGFYFEGLTKLKWYEDGKWYEAKDSVYDPYSVCVNEEYLLKFPEYKYSKVNYIPTEYAFKYLRLYEQYPEMELMIKAGLHNYVFSKQILRKLKSDNNFKKWILANLKELTKNYFYVSTVLKAYKNNKPLQETQVYEANKKVFMRSENYKNLKAEIGANEYDKFLKYLANQNTNCSSYIDYMNACKELGLDFKDTKNKYPKDFKRWHDIRIDEYKTKKALEDEKKRKKLYEDFKNVANKYGFLERNLKDNFIVIIAKSPYDLTIEGKELHHCVGIMNYDQKFIQEKSLIFFIRNKEHPNTPFVTMEYSLKEKKILQCYGDKDSKPADEVLNFANKIWLPYANRKLKKMVA
;
A
#
# COMPACT_ATOMS: atom_id res chain seq x y z
N MET A 1 43.22 12.95 3.59
CA MET A 1 43.15 12.87 2.11
C MET A 1 43.97 11.68 1.69
N ILE A 2 43.32 10.67 1.08
CA ILE A 2 44.08 9.54 0.52
C ILE A 2 44.87 10.09 -0.64
N LYS A 3 46.19 9.98 -0.57
CA LYS A 3 47.09 10.44 -1.62
C LYS A 3 47.15 9.40 -2.73
N GLU A 4 47.52 9.82 -3.94
CA GLU A 4 47.77 8.91 -5.09
C GLU A 4 48.74 7.74 -4.75
N GLU A 5 49.57 7.90 -3.73
CA GLU A 5 50.49 6.87 -3.23
C GLU A 5 49.81 5.61 -2.67
N TYR A 6 48.49 5.67 -2.41
CA TYR A 6 47.72 4.49 -2.00
C TYR A 6 47.21 3.64 -3.17
N ILE A 7 47.38 4.10 -4.40
CA ILE A 7 47.04 3.33 -5.60
C ILE A 7 48.19 2.37 -5.88
N LYS A 8 48.05 1.16 -5.34
CA LYS A 8 49.06 0.09 -5.51
C LYS A 8 48.52 -1.01 -6.41
N PRO A 9 49.41 -1.75 -7.10
CA PRO A 9 48.98 -2.92 -7.87
C PRO A 9 48.18 -3.90 -7.02
N ILE A 10 47.13 -4.47 -7.59
CA ILE A 10 46.27 -5.46 -6.90
C ILE A 10 47.14 -6.69 -6.59
N PRO A 11 47.21 -7.14 -5.34
CA PRO A 11 48.00 -8.32 -4.97
C PRO A 11 47.56 -9.56 -5.75
N LYS A 12 48.57 -10.38 -6.20
CA LYS A 12 48.29 -11.59 -7.00
C LYS A 12 47.26 -12.54 -6.34
N TYR A 13 47.34 -12.71 -5.02
CA TYR A 13 46.39 -13.56 -4.28
C TYR A 13 44.96 -13.01 -4.32
N ILE A 14 44.78 -11.68 -4.28
CA ILE A 14 43.47 -11.04 -4.42
C ILE A 14 42.93 -11.28 -5.82
N VAL A 15 43.74 -11.12 -6.86
CA VAL A 15 43.32 -11.44 -8.23
C VAL A 15 42.83 -12.89 -8.35
N LYS A 16 43.51 -13.83 -7.66
CA LYS A 16 43.11 -15.24 -7.61
C LYS A 16 41.74 -15.38 -6.90
N LEU A 17 41.55 -14.74 -5.76
CA LEU A 17 40.27 -14.77 -5.03
C LEU A 17 39.11 -14.15 -5.85
N ILE A 18 39.35 -13.03 -6.53
CA ILE A 18 38.38 -12.42 -7.43
C ILE A 18 37.97 -13.40 -8.53
N LYS A 19 38.95 -14.03 -9.19
CA LYS A 19 38.67 -15.03 -10.25
C LYS A 19 37.86 -16.23 -9.74
N MET A 20 38.09 -16.66 -8.49
CA MET A 20 37.31 -17.77 -7.89
C MET A 20 35.87 -17.38 -7.56
N LYS A 21 35.63 -16.11 -7.18
CA LYS A 21 34.30 -15.59 -6.83
C LYS A 21 33.57 -15.01 -8.04
N ASP A 22 34.23 -14.83 -9.18
CA ASP A 22 33.64 -14.28 -10.39
C ASP A 22 32.86 -15.34 -11.15
N ASP A 23 31.61 -15.46 -10.84
CA ASP A 23 30.65 -16.41 -11.44
C ASP A 23 30.02 -15.93 -12.76
N HIS A 24 30.47 -14.75 -13.26
CA HIS A 24 29.94 -14.09 -14.46
C HIS A 24 28.41 -13.78 -14.42
N SER A 25 27.74 -13.97 -13.28
CA SER A 25 26.27 -13.88 -13.17
C SER A 25 25.75 -12.45 -13.16
N TYR A 26 26.59 -11.48 -12.80
CA TYR A 26 26.20 -10.09 -12.71
C TYR A 26 26.45 -9.34 -14.03
N ASN A 27 25.33 -8.86 -14.60
CA ASN A 27 25.27 -7.96 -15.74
C ASN A 27 25.62 -8.57 -17.12
N LYS A 28 24.69 -9.37 -17.65
CA LYS A 28 24.75 -9.96 -19.00
C LYS A 28 25.07 -8.97 -20.12
N TYR A 29 24.77 -7.68 -19.94
CA TYR A 29 24.87 -6.67 -20.99
C TYR A 29 26.20 -5.92 -21.02
N SER A 30 26.83 -5.68 -19.87
CA SER A 30 28.07 -4.87 -19.81
C SER A 30 29.34 -5.68 -19.58
N GLY A 31 29.24 -6.90 -19.07
CA GLY A 31 30.40 -7.69 -18.64
C GLY A 31 31.21 -7.03 -17.52
N LEU A 32 30.70 -5.96 -16.89
CA LEU A 32 31.35 -5.21 -15.82
C LEU A 32 30.84 -5.69 -14.47
N ARG A 33 31.76 -6.02 -13.55
CA ARG A 33 31.48 -6.50 -12.19
C ARG A 33 32.39 -5.81 -11.22
N PHE A 34 31.96 -5.65 -9.97
CA PHE A 34 32.75 -5.01 -8.94
C PHE A 34 33.04 -5.96 -7.79
N PHE A 35 34.30 -5.95 -7.36
CA PHE A 35 34.78 -6.68 -6.21
C PHE A 35 35.46 -5.72 -5.26
N SER A 36 35.60 -6.09 -4.00
CA SER A 36 36.34 -5.32 -3.03
C SER A 36 37.20 -6.21 -2.14
N TYR A 37 38.22 -5.62 -1.59
CA TYR A 37 39.03 -6.28 -0.58
C TYR A 37 39.53 -5.26 0.44
N PHE A 38 39.82 -5.74 1.65
CA PHE A 38 40.40 -4.94 2.71
C PHE A 38 41.96 -5.17 2.76
N THR A 39 42.67 -4.11 3.04
CA THR A 39 44.12 -4.15 3.23
C THR A 39 44.55 -3.03 4.16
N LYS A 40 45.87 -2.97 4.46
CA LYS A 40 46.47 -1.95 5.33
C LYS A 40 47.37 -1.05 4.51
N TYR A 41 47.16 0.26 4.58
CA TYR A 41 48.11 1.26 4.08
C TYR A 41 48.48 2.21 5.21
N ASN A 42 49.80 2.39 5.46
CA ASN A 42 50.31 3.30 6.51
C ASN A 42 49.58 3.18 7.85
N LYS A 43 49.38 1.96 8.35
CA LYS A 43 48.63 1.61 9.56
C LYS A 43 47.11 1.85 9.48
N GLU A 44 46.57 2.41 8.40
CA GLU A 44 45.17 2.60 8.21
C GLU A 44 44.51 1.38 7.50
N LEU A 45 43.34 0.97 7.94
CA LEU A 45 42.51 -0.01 7.26
C LEU A 45 41.85 0.65 6.05
N VAL A 46 42.02 0.06 4.86
CA VAL A 46 41.42 0.56 3.62
C VAL A 46 40.63 -0.53 2.92
N LYS A 47 39.54 -0.13 2.29
CA LYS A 47 38.75 -0.92 1.33
C LYS A 47 39.16 -0.50 -0.07
N VAL A 48 39.56 -1.45 -0.89
CA VAL A 48 39.90 -1.24 -2.29
C VAL A 48 38.81 -1.85 -3.16
N THR A 49 38.21 -1.04 -4.04
CA THR A 49 37.21 -1.51 -5.01
C THR A 49 37.87 -1.76 -6.36
N VAL A 50 37.58 -2.90 -6.94
CA VAL A 50 38.12 -3.40 -8.20
C VAL A 50 37.02 -3.63 -9.20
N ALA A 51 37.11 -3.04 -10.38
CA ALA A 51 36.22 -3.35 -11.50
C ALA A 51 36.84 -4.50 -12.31
N VAL A 52 35.99 -5.48 -12.64
CA VAL A 52 36.33 -6.61 -13.51
C VAL A 52 35.50 -6.52 -14.78
N LYS A 53 36.20 -6.64 -15.92
CA LYS A 53 35.57 -6.64 -17.24
C LYS A 53 36.00 -7.86 -18.02
N SER A 54 35.02 -8.59 -18.57
CA SER A 54 35.33 -9.72 -19.45
C SER A 54 34.60 -9.56 -20.79
N ARG A 55 35.34 -9.80 -21.87
CA ARG A 55 34.82 -9.84 -23.24
C ARG A 55 35.43 -11.06 -23.95
N GLY A 56 34.61 -12.07 -24.16
CA GLY A 56 35.05 -13.36 -24.67
C GLY A 56 36.09 -13.99 -23.71
N LYS A 57 37.27 -14.41 -24.25
CA LYS A 57 38.37 -14.97 -23.44
C LYS A 57 39.22 -13.92 -22.71
N LYS A 58 39.03 -12.62 -22.99
CA LYS A 58 39.78 -11.54 -22.35
C LYS A 58 39.14 -11.17 -21.01
N TRP A 59 39.91 -11.33 -19.94
CA TRP A 59 39.52 -10.94 -18.59
C TRP A 59 40.52 -9.87 -18.08
N ALA A 60 40.02 -8.77 -17.56
CA ALA A 60 40.83 -7.69 -17.02
C ALA A 60 40.24 -7.20 -15.71
N CYS A 61 41.07 -6.81 -14.77
CA CYS A 61 40.67 -6.16 -13.52
C CYS A 61 41.50 -4.91 -13.28
N LYS A 62 40.85 -3.87 -12.80
CA LYS A 62 41.49 -2.60 -12.45
C LYS A 62 40.94 -2.09 -11.12
N GLN A 63 41.83 -1.49 -10.33
CA GLN A 63 41.47 -0.78 -9.12
C GLN A 63 40.73 0.50 -9.53
N VAL A 64 39.59 0.75 -8.96
CA VAL A 64 38.74 1.92 -9.29
C VAL A 64 38.54 2.88 -8.12
N ALA A 65 38.63 2.39 -6.90
CA ALA A 65 38.54 3.23 -5.71
C ALA A 65 39.34 2.67 -4.55
N VAL A 66 39.84 3.56 -3.70
CA VAL A 66 40.43 3.25 -2.40
C VAL A 66 39.74 4.10 -1.33
N HIS A 67 39.22 3.45 -0.32
CA HIS A 67 38.52 4.09 0.77
C HIS A 67 39.16 3.74 2.11
N GLY A 68 39.69 4.71 2.83
CA GLY A 68 40.25 4.52 4.17
C GLY A 68 39.15 4.62 5.24
N ILE A 69 39.32 3.90 6.35
CA ILE A 69 38.35 3.93 7.45
C ILE A 69 38.15 5.34 8.04
N HIS A 70 39.22 6.15 8.05
CA HIS A 70 39.20 7.54 8.54
C HIS A 70 39.51 8.57 7.45
N SER A 71 39.67 8.13 6.22
CA SER A 71 40.03 8.96 5.09
C SER A 71 38.95 9.01 4.04
N ASP A 72 38.97 10.07 3.23
CA ASP A 72 38.13 10.21 2.07
C ASP A 72 38.44 9.13 1.01
N ILE A 73 37.52 8.95 0.07
CA ILE A 73 37.69 8.04 -1.04
C ILE A 73 38.59 8.70 -2.09
N CYS A 74 39.56 7.94 -2.57
CA CYS A 74 40.33 8.25 -3.76
C CYS A 74 39.82 7.42 -4.94
N LEU A 75 39.32 8.07 -5.98
CA LEU A 75 39.04 7.43 -7.25
C LEU A 75 40.29 7.36 -8.11
N VAL A 76 40.48 6.22 -8.75
CA VAL A 76 41.64 6.00 -9.65
C VAL A 76 41.38 6.74 -10.97
N LYS A 77 42.42 7.36 -11.56
CA LYS A 77 42.36 8.19 -12.77
C LYS A 77 41.74 7.50 -14.01
N ASP A 78 41.73 6.17 -14.08
CA ASP A 78 41.27 5.42 -15.25
C ASP A 78 39.77 5.07 -15.13
N MET A 79 38.94 6.10 -15.07
CA MET A 79 37.50 5.96 -14.99
C MET A 79 36.87 5.42 -16.29
N GLU A 80 37.53 5.56 -17.45
CA GLU A 80 37.03 5.06 -18.76
C GLU A 80 36.79 3.55 -18.73
N PHE A 81 37.50 2.83 -17.89
CA PHE A 81 37.25 1.40 -17.69
C PHE A 81 35.88 1.09 -17.10
N CYS A 82 35.31 2.01 -16.32
CA CYS A 82 34.04 1.87 -15.62
C CYS A 82 32.84 2.40 -16.41
N PHE A 83 33.06 3.17 -17.48
CA PHE A 83 32.00 3.72 -18.30
C PHE A 83 31.74 2.81 -19.51
N MET A 84 30.52 2.37 -19.68
CA MET A 84 30.03 1.68 -20.86
C MET A 84 28.72 2.34 -21.34
N GLY A 85 28.83 3.05 -22.48
CA GLY A 85 27.70 3.37 -23.33
C GLY A 85 26.47 3.97 -22.62
N GLY A 86 26.57 5.22 -22.14
CA GLY A 86 25.40 6.01 -21.74
C GLY A 86 24.74 5.68 -20.41
N TYR A 87 25.20 4.65 -19.69
CA TYR A 87 24.70 4.37 -18.33
C TYR A 87 25.77 4.76 -17.30
N GLN A 88 25.44 5.75 -16.46
CA GLN A 88 26.24 6.08 -15.29
C GLN A 88 26.31 4.87 -14.36
N VAL A 89 27.47 4.31 -14.14
CA VAL A 89 27.71 3.38 -13.04
C VAL A 89 27.91 4.25 -11.80
N GLY A 90 26.85 4.46 -11.04
CA GLY A 90 26.94 5.21 -9.79
C GLY A 90 27.62 4.39 -8.71
N PHE A 91 28.46 5.05 -7.91
CA PHE A 91 29.11 4.47 -6.71
C PHE A 91 28.45 5.06 -5.47
N TYR A 92 27.98 4.21 -4.56
CA TYR A 92 27.46 4.66 -3.26
C TYR A 92 28.52 4.51 -2.18
N PHE A 93 28.95 5.63 -1.62
CA PHE A 93 29.89 5.66 -0.50
C PHE A 93 29.25 6.42 0.66
N GLU A 94 28.93 5.71 1.71
CA GLU A 94 28.26 6.28 2.87
C GLU A 94 29.18 7.28 3.59
N GLY A 95 28.78 8.55 3.63
CA GLY A 95 29.47 9.61 4.34
C GLY A 95 30.34 10.52 3.48
N LEU A 96 30.28 10.43 2.16
CA LEU A 96 30.95 11.40 1.28
C LEU A 96 30.09 12.64 1.04
N THR A 97 30.75 13.81 1.10
CA THR A 97 30.14 15.10 0.80
C THR A 97 30.31 15.52 -0.66
N LYS A 98 31.22 14.90 -1.42
CA LYS A 98 31.52 15.29 -2.81
C LYS A 98 31.99 14.11 -3.65
N LEU A 99 31.39 13.90 -4.81
CA LEU A 99 31.85 13.01 -5.87
C LEU A 99 32.16 13.81 -7.11
N LYS A 100 33.27 13.48 -7.77
CA LYS A 100 33.62 14.01 -9.10
C LYS A 100 33.58 12.87 -10.10
N TRP A 101 32.89 13.06 -11.22
CA TRP A 101 32.92 12.15 -12.36
C TRP A 101 33.18 12.92 -13.66
N TYR A 102 33.71 12.21 -14.65
CA TYR A 102 34.04 12.77 -15.95
C TYR A 102 33.11 12.20 -17.01
N GLU A 103 32.40 13.06 -17.72
CA GLU A 103 31.45 12.73 -18.77
C GLU A 103 31.51 13.78 -19.88
N ASP A 104 31.48 13.37 -21.16
CA ASP A 104 31.50 14.24 -22.34
C ASP A 104 32.57 15.33 -22.30
N GLY A 105 33.78 15.00 -21.91
CA GLY A 105 34.92 15.93 -21.88
C GLY A 105 34.92 16.91 -20.70
N LYS A 106 33.98 16.80 -19.74
CA LYS A 106 33.85 17.71 -18.60
C LYS A 106 33.82 16.97 -17.27
N TRP A 107 34.31 17.64 -16.23
CA TRP A 107 34.20 17.19 -14.84
C TRP A 107 32.90 17.69 -14.21
N TYR A 108 32.18 16.80 -13.55
CA TYR A 108 30.99 17.09 -12.77
C TYR A 108 31.26 16.80 -11.29
N GLU A 109 30.58 17.51 -10.41
CA GLU A 109 30.65 17.33 -8.96
C GLU A 109 29.24 17.23 -8.41
N ALA A 110 28.92 16.12 -7.70
CA ALA A 110 27.67 15.98 -6.97
C ALA A 110 27.89 16.23 -5.47
N LYS A 111 27.01 16.99 -4.86
CA LYS A 111 27.08 17.29 -3.42
C LYS A 111 26.42 16.23 -2.54
N ASP A 112 25.47 15.48 -3.07
CA ASP A 112 24.63 14.55 -2.30
C ASP A 112 24.51 13.21 -3.02
N SER A 113 24.90 12.15 -2.33
CA SER A 113 24.74 10.73 -2.68
C SER A 113 25.58 10.18 -3.84
N VAL A 114 26.45 9.28 -3.49
CA VAL A 114 27.26 8.49 -4.40
C VAL A 114 26.86 7.03 -4.23
N TYR A 115 26.48 6.38 -5.32
CA TYR A 115 26.18 4.94 -5.30
C TYR A 115 27.44 4.10 -5.38
N ASP A 116 27.74 3.32 -4.32
CA ASP A 116 28.70 2.22 -4.42
C ASP A 116 28.05 1.11 -5.27
N PRO A 117 28.65 0.71 -6.39
CA PRO A 117 28.20 -0.50 -7.04
C PRO A 117 28.35 -1.64 -6.03
N TYR A 118 27.31 -2.45 -5.93
CA TYR A 118 27.35 -3.65 -5.11
C TYR A 118 28.65 -4.41 -5.42
N SER A 119 29.61 -4.36 -4.50
CA SER A 119 30.90 -5.01 -4.66
C SER A 119 30.97 -6.25 -3.78
N VAL A 120 31.32 -7.39 -4.38
CA VAL A 120 31.54 -8.63 -3.64
C VAL A 120 32.88 -8.55 -2.94
N CYS A 121 32.93 -8.57 -1.61
CA CYS A 121 34.16 -8.61 -0.87
C CYS A 121 34.79 -10.01 -0.95
N VAL A 122 36.12 -10.05 -1.19
CA VAL A 122 36.83 -11.32 -1.36
C VAL A 122 37.66 -11.76 -0.14
N ASN A 123 37.79 -10.90 0.89
CA ASN A 123 38.61 -11.19 2.09
C ASN A 123 38.07 -10.52 3.35
N GLU A 124 36.78 -10.68 3.63
CA GLU A 124 36.08 -10.06 4.80
C GLU A 124 36.77 -10.39 6.13
N GLU A 125 37.32 -11.59 6.27
CA GLU A 125 38.08 -12.03 7.45
C GLU A 125 39.30 -11.17 7.77
N TYR A 126 39.78 -10.38 6.81
CA TYR A 126 40.91 -9.47 7.01
C TYR A 126 40.60 -8.38 8.05
N LEU A 127 39.34 -7.98 8.18
CA LEU A 127 38.89 -6.98 9.15
C LEU A 127 39.22 -7.39 10.60
N LEU A 128 39.10 -8.67 10.92
CA LEU A 128 39.37 -9.21 12.26
C LEU A 128 40.88 -9.39 12.57
N LYS A 129 41.76 -9.19 11.61
CA LYS A 129 43.22 -9.22 11.81
C LYS A 129 43.73 -7.95 12.50
N PHE A 130 42.94 -6.90 12.56
CA PHE A 130 43.28 -5.70 13.31
C PHE A 130 42.94 -5.90 14.79
N PRO A 131 43.93 -5.72 15.70
CA PRO A 131 43.69 -5.94 17.14
C PRO A 131 42.52 -5.15 17.69
N GLU A 132 42.35 -3.89 17.26
CA GLU A 132 41.28 -2.98 17.65
C GLU A 132 39.88 -3.47 17.25
N TYR A 133 39.78 -4.32 16.20
CA TYR A 133 38.51 -4.79 15.69
C TYR A 133 38.25 -6.28 15.93
N LYS A 134 39.17 -6.99 16.57
CA LYS A 134 39.11 -8.44 16.82
C LYS A 134 37.75 -8.89 17.44
N TYR A 135 37.20 -8.08 18.33
CA TYR A 135 35.96 -8.39 19.05
C TYR A 135 34.74 -7.65 18.51
N SER A 136 34.90 -6.86 17.46
CA SER A 136 33.83 -5.97 16.92
C SER A 136 32.61 -6.68 16.36
N LYS A 137 32.71 -7.97 16.02
CA LYS A 137 31.64 -8.72 15.31
C LYS A 137 31.27 -8.13 13.94
N VAL A 138 32.20 -7.39 13.31
CA VAL A 138 31.98 -6.77 11.99
C VAL A 138 31.65 -7.79 10.90
N ASN A 139 32.08 -9.03 11.05
CA ASN A 139 31.76 -10.14 10.15
C ASN A 139 30.25 -10.52 10.10
N TYR A 140 29.43 -9.99 11.01
CA TYR A 140 27.96 -10.12 10.98
C TYR A 140 27.27 -8.92 10.32
N ILE A 141 28.05 -7.94 9.83
CA ILE A 141 27.56 -6.72 9.20
C ILE A 141 27.83 -6.81 7.71
N PRO A 142 26.85 -6.48 6.84
CA PRO A 142 27.10 -6.40 5.40
C PRO A 142 28.31 -5.51 5.10
N THR A 143 29.14 -5.93 4.15
CA THR A 143 30.47 -5.33 3.89
C THR A 143 30.39 -3.85 3.52
N GLU A 144 29.30 -3.43 2.87
CA GLU A 144 29.05 -2.03 2.54
C GLU A 144 28.93 -1.13 3.78
N TYR A 145 28.50 -1.66 4.92
CA TYR A 145 28.39 -0.94 6.18
C TYR A 145 29.60 -1.14 7.12
N ALA A 146 30.58 -1.94 6.73
CA ALA A 146 31.67 -2.33 7.61
C ALA A 146 32.42 -1.11 8.19
N PHE A 147 32.79 -0.12 7.38
CA PHE A 147 33.51 1.06 7.86
C PHE A 147 32.67 1.96 8.73
N LYS A 148 31.39 2.14 8.41
CA LYS A 148 30.46 2.87 9.29
C LYS A 148 30.33 2.18 10.64
N TYR A 149 30.23 0.85 10.61
CA TYR A 149 30.16 0.05 11.83
C TYR A 149 31.44 0.19 12.66
N LEU A 150 32.60 0.00 12.06
CA LEU A 150 33.90 0.07 12.77
C LEU A 150 34.17 1.46 13.34
N ARG A 151 33.89 2.55 12.62
CA ARG A 151 33.99 3.93 13.14
C ARG A 151 33.06 4.18 14.34
N LEU A 152 31.88 3.58 14.36
CA LEU A 152 30.98 3.65 15.50
C LEU A 152 31.49 2.77 16.64
N TYR A 153 32.05 1.60 16.34
CA TYR A 153 32.58 0.67 17.33
C TYR A 153 33.74 1.28 18.12
N GLU A 154 34.62 2.05 17.50
CA GLU A 154 35.67 2.79 18.19
C GLU A 154 35.14 3.73 19.28
N GLN A 155 33.99 4.31 19.05
CA GLN A 155 33.32 5.22 20.00
C GLN A 155 32.40 4.48 20.99
N TYR A 156 31.81 3.38 20.55
CA TYR A 156 30.76 2.63 21.25
C TYR A 156 31.01 1.11 21.16
N PRO A 157 32.01 0.56 21.89
CA PRO A 157 32.29 -0.89 21.85
C PRO A 157 31.10 -1.75 22.26
N GLU A 158 30.15 -1.18 22.99
CA GLU A 158 28.88 -1.83 23.37
C GLU A 158 28.07 -2.35 22.19
N MET A 159 28.38 -1.90 20.97
CA MET A 159 27.76 -2.43 19.73
C MET A 159 27.93 -3.96 19.59
N GLU A 160 29.02 -4.51 20.09
CA GLU A 160 29.26 -5.96 20.12
C GLU A 160 28.11 -6.70 20.84
N LEU A 161 27.66 -6.14 21.97
CA LEU A 161 26.54 -6.72 22.74
C LEU A 161 25.25 -6.70 21.93
N MET A 162 24.99 -5.63 21.17
CA MET A 162 23.81 -5.53 20.32
C MET A 162 23.80 -6.62 19.23
N ILE A 163 24.92 -6.87 18.59
CA ILE A 163 25.06 -7.93 17.58
C ILE A 163 24.84 -9.31 18.21
N LYS A 164 25.51 -9.60 19.34
CA LYS A 164 25.36 -10.87 20.08
C LYS A 164 23.93 -11.09 20.55
N ALA A 165 23.22 -10.02 20.88
CA ALA A 165 21.82 -10.07 21.31
C ALA A 165 20.82 -10.15 20.13
N GLY A 166 21.26 -10.16 18.87
CA GLY A 166 20.37 -10.18 17.70
C GLY A 166 19.67 -8.86 17.40
N LEU A 167 20.14 -7.74 18.01
CA LEU A 167 19.53 -6.42 17.88
C LEU A 167 20.12 -5.60 16.73
N HIS A 168 20.29 -6.23 15.56
CA HIS A 168 20.91 -5.65 14.37
C HIS A 168 20.28 -4.32 13.92
N ASN A 169 18.96 -4.18 14.08
CA ASN A 169 18.22 -2.99 13.68
C ASN A 169 18.60 -1.70 14.43
N TYR A 170 19.26 -1.84 15.59
CA TYR A 170 19.60 -0.70 16.45
C TYR A 170 21.09 -0.37 16.43
N VAL A 171 21.93 -1.19 15.79
CA VAL A 171 23.39 -1.09 15.81
C VAL A 171 23.90 0.26 15.30
N PHE A 172 23.23 0.85 14.32
CA PHE A 172 23.62 2.16 13.78
C PHE A 172 22.95 3.36 14.45
N SER A 173 22.16 3.12 15.50
CA SER A 173 21.48 4.20 16.21
C SER A 173 22.41 4.85 17.24
N LYS A 174 22.99 6.00 16.90
CA LYS A 174 23.80 6.79 17.86
C LYS A 174 23.07 7.12 19.16
N GLN A 175 21.74 7.28 19.11
CA GLN A 175 20.93 7.55 20.32
C GLN A 175 20.93 6.35 21.27
N ILE A 176 20.68 5.14 20.76
CA ILE A 176 20.74 3.91 21.54
C ILE A 176 22.17 3.68 22.06
N LEU A 177 23.18 3.83 21.20
CA LEU A 177 24.58 3.59 21.57
C LEU A 177 25.05 4.55 22.68
N ARG A 178 24.74 5.84 22.56
CA ARG A 178 25.04 6.83 23.64
C ARG A 178 24.39 6.43 24.95
N LYS A 179 23.11 6.00 24.88
CA LYS A 179 22.37 5.60 26.07
C LYS A 179 22.95 4.33 26.69
N LEU A 180 23.31 3.34 25.86
CA LEU A 180 24.00 2.13 26.32
C LEU A 180 25.34 2.43 27.01
N LYS A 181 26.12 3.37 26.46
CA LYS A 181 27.42 3.77 27.04
C LYS A 181 27.28 4.46 28.37
N SER A 182 26.26 5.33 28.55
CA SER A 182 26.09 6.19 29.70
C SER A 182 25.17 5.67 30.81
N ASP A 183 24.35 4.64 30.53
CA ASP A 183 23.28 4.21 31.45
C ASP A 183 23.24 2.68 31.60
N ASN A 184 23.77 2.22 32.72
CA ASN A 184 23.76 0.78 33.06
C ASN A 184 22.35 0.22 33.28
N ASN A 185 21.40 1.04 33.74
CA ASN A 185 20.02 0.59 33.92
C ASN A 185 19.35 0.37 32.55
N PHE A 186 19.68 1.20 31.56
CA PHE A 186 19.25 1.00 30.18
C PHE A 186 19.78 -0.32 29.59
N LYS A 187 21.05 -0.66 29.85
CA LYS A 187 21.61 -1.98 29.46
C LYS A 187 20.79 -3.13 30.05
N LYS A 188 20.53 -3.08 31.35
CA LYS A 188 19.71 -4.12 32.05
C LYS A 188 18.29 -4.16 31.47
N TRP A 189 17.70 -3.01 31.20
CA TRP A 189 16.36 -2.93 30.63
C TRP A 189 16.29 -3.49 29.20
N ILE A 190 17.28 -3.22 28.34
CA ILE A 190 17.39 -3.83 26.99
C ILE A 190 17.44 -5.35 27.11
N LEU A 191 18.25 -5.89 28.02
CA LEU A 191 18.37 -7.35 28.22
C LEU A 191 17.06 -7.96 28.73
N ALA A 192 16.35 -7.28 29.64
CA ALA A 192 15.05 -7.74 30.15
C ALA A 192 13.96 -7.75 29.05
N ASN A 193 14.04 -6.87 28.07
CA ASN A 193 13.10 -6.77 26.95
C ASN A 193 13.61 -7.42 25.64
N LEU A 194 14.69 -8.20 25.72
CA LEU A 194 15.37 -8.72 24.54
C LEU A 194 14.44 -9.56 23.66
N LYS A 195 13.64 -10.43 24.25
CA LYS A 195 12.70 -11.29 23.54
C LYS A 195 11.70 -10.50 22.70
N GLU A 196 11.22 -9.40 23.24
CA GLU A 196 10.26 -8.52 22.56
C GLU A 196 10.95 -7.69 21.46
N LEU A 197 12.12 -7.15 21.74
CA LEU A 197 12.92 -6.34 20.80
C LEU A 197 13.45 -7.14 19.60
N THR A 198 13.69 -8.44 19.76
CA THR A 198 14.12 -9.32 18.66
C THR A 198 12.95 -9.87 17.84
N LYS A 199 11.80 -10.08 18.49
CA LYS A 199 10.60 -10.59 17.83
C LYS A 199 9.88 -9.51 16.99
N ASN A 200 9.86 -8.27 17.49
CA ASN A 200 9.11 -7.16 16.89
C ASN A 200 10.06 -6.00 16.56
N TYR A 201 9.72 -5.28 15.49
CA TYR A 201 10.43 -4.04 15.16
C TYR A 201 9.80 -2.86 15.92
N PHE A 202 10.62 -2.14 16.70
CA PHE A 202 10.25 -0.88 17.35
C PHE A 202 11.12 0.28 16.84
N TYR A 203 10.51 1.44 16.66
CA TYR A 203 11.30 2.62 16.35
C TYR A 203 12.22 3.00 17.50
N VAL A 204 13.40 3.54 17.23
CA VAL A 204 14.37 4.01 18.24
C VAL A 204 13.71 4.94 19.26
N SER A 205 12.87 5.87 18.78
CA SER A 205 12.11 6.79 19.66
C SER A 205 11.16 6.06 20.62
N THR A 206 10.54 4.97 20.15
CA THR A 206 9.66 4.12 20.98
C THR A 206 10.46 3.43 22.08
N VAL A 207 11.60 2.82 21.73
CA VAL A 207 12.47 2.15 22.71
C VAL A 207 12.92 3.12 23.81
N LEU A 208 13.39 4.30 23.44
CA LEU A 208 13.84 5.31 24.39
C LEU A 208 12.70 5.86 25.27
N LYS A 209 11.50 6.06 24.71
CA LYS A 209 10.33 6.52 25.46
C LYS A 209 9.78 5.44 26.40
N ALA A 210 9.75 4.18 25.94
CA ALA A 210 9.33 3.05 26.77
C ALA A 210 10.22 2.93 28.02
N TYR A 211 11.53 2.99 27.83
CA TYR A 211 12.50 3.02 28.93
C TYR A 211 12.27 4.22 29.85
N LYS A 212 12.24 5.46 29.30
CA LYS A 212 12.09 6.70 30.08
C LYS A 212 10.82 6.70 30.94
N ASN A 213 9.72 6.21 30.41
CA ASN A 213 8.40 6.24 31.04
C ASN A 213 8.07 4.96 31.82
N ASN A 214 8.99 4.01 31.86
CA ASN A 214 8.80 2.70 32.46
C ASN A 214 7.50 2.01 31.97
N LYS A 215 7.31 1.98 30.64
CA LYS A 215 6.12 1.43 29.97
C LYS A 215 6.50 0.27 29.04
N PRO A 216 5.58 -0.70 28.81
CA PRO A 216 5.78 -1.75 27.82
C PRO A 216 6.05 -1.16 26.42
N LEU A 217 6.91 -1.86 25.66
CA LEU A 217 7.28 -1.44 24.30
C LEU A 217 6.06 -1.35 23.36
N GLN A 218 5.23 -2.39 23.39
CA GLN A 218 4.02 -2.45 22.56
C GLN A 218 3.03 -1.33 22.91
N GLU A 219 2.75 -1.13 24.20
CA GLU A 219 1.88 -0.03 24.67
C GLU A 219 2.41 1.33 24.19
N THR A 220 3.72 1.56 24.34
CA THR A 220 4.36 2.81 23.91
C THR A 220 4.27 2.99 22.40
N GLN A 221 4.48 1.95 21.61
CA GLN A 221 4.37 2.02 20.16
C GLN A 221 2.96 2.36 19.70
N VAL A 222 1.95 1.69 20.26
CA VAL A 222 0.54 1.95 19.91
C VAL A 222 0.14 3.37 20.33
N TYR A 223 0.56 3.83 21.52
CA TYR A 223 0.31 5.20 21.96
C TYR A 223 0.90 6.24 20.98
N GLU A 224 2.17 6.10 20.63
CA GLU A 224 2.85 7.06 19.74
C GLU A 224 2.28 7.05 18.31
N ALA A 225 1.95 5.88 17.81
CA ALA A 225 1.31 5.73 16.49
C ALA A 225 -0.06 6.44 16.46
N ASN A 226 -0.92 6.13 17.42
CA ASN A 226 -2.23 6.76 17.53
C ASN A 226 -2.12 8.28 17.75
N LYS A 227 -1.22 8.74 18.65
CA LYS A 227 -1.01 10.18 18.89
C LYS A 227 -0.63 10.93 17.62
N LYS A 228 0.31 10.38 16.84
CA LYS A 228 0.76 11.00 15.59
C LYS A 228 -0.39 11.18 14.61
N VAL A 229 -1.21 10.16 14.42
CA VAL A 229 -2.32 10.16 13.46
C VAL A 229 -3.49 10.99 13.99
N PHE A 230 -3.89 10.75 15.24
CA PHE A 230 -4.99 11.46 15.90
C PHE A 230 -4.81 12.97 15.91
N MET A 231 -3.59 13.46 16.22
CA MET A 231 -3.34 14.92 16.30
C MET A 231 -3.29 15.60 14.94
N ARG A 232 -2.78 14.93 13.90
CA ARG A 232 -2.48 15.53 12.59
C ARG A 232 -3.61 15.40 11.56
N SER A 233 -4.41 14.34 11.62
CA SER A 233 -5.39 14.05 10.57
C SER A 233 -6.72 14.77 10.80
N GLU A 234 -7.22 15.43 9.77
CA GLU A 234 -8.57 16.00 9.70
C GLU A 234 -9.67 14.93 9.75
N ASN A 235 -9.37 13.70 9.31
CA ASN A 235 -10.32 12.59 9.33
C ASN A 235 -10.83 12.24 10.74
N TYR A 236 -10.13 12.68 11.78
CA TYR A 236 -10.50 12.45 13.18
C TYR A 236 -11.21 13.63 13.85
N LYS A 237 -11.66 14.63 13.07
CA LYS A 237 -12.34 15.83 13.62
C LYS A 237 -13.57 15.45 14.46
N ASN A 238 -14.43 14.56 13.96
CA ASN A 238 -15.62 14.12 14.69
C ASN A 238 -15.26 13.32 15.94
N LEU A 239 -14.23 12.46 15.85
CA LEU A 239 -13.74 11.71 17.00
C LEU A 239 -13.15 12.66 18.06
N LYS A 240 -12.36 13.66 17.66
CA LYS A 240 -11.82 14.70 18.57
C LYS A 240 -12.92 15.46 19.31
N ALA A 241 -14.00 15.84 18.58
CA ALA A 241 -15.13 16.51 19.18
C ALA A 241 -15.87 15.61 20.20
N GLU A 242 -16.02 14.33 19.90
CA GLU A 242 -16.68 13.36 20.77
C GLU A 242 -15.87 13.05 22.04
N ILE A 243 -14.54 12.93 21.89
CA ILE A 243 -13.65 12.64 23.02
C ILE A 243 -13.54 13.88 23.93
N GLY A 244 -13.41 15.08 23.36
CA GLY A 244 -13.15 16.32 24.07
C GLY A 244 -11.65 16.52 24.38
N ALA A 245 -11.18 17.76 24.23
CA ALA A 245 -9.75 18.09 24.31
C ALA A 245 -9.09 17.66 25.64
N ASN A 246 -9.81 17.76 26.74
CA ASN A 246 -9.30 17.43 28.07
C ASN A 246 -9.09 15.89 28.27
N GLU A 247 -9.70 15.07 27.44
CA GLU A 247 -9.60 13.60 27.55
C GLU A 247 -8.66 12.96 26.50
N TYR A 248 -8.00 13.74 25.64
CA TYR A 248 -7.16 13.17 24.55
C TYR A 248 -6.07 12.24 25.06
N ASP A 249 -5.38 12.60 26.13
CA ASP A 249 -4.31 11.75 26.68
C ASP A 249 -4.88 10.47 27.31
N LYS A 250 -5.99 10.57 28.03
CA LYS A 250 -6.72 9.41 28.58
C LYS A 250 -7.18 8.48 27.47
N PHE A 251 -7.74 9.02 26.40
CA PHE A 251 -8.18 8.27 25.22
C PHE A 251 -7.03 7.54 24.54
N LEU A 252 -5.92 8.24 24.28
CA LEU A 252 -4.74 7.64 23.65
C LEU A 252 -4.11 6.53 24.51
N LYS A 253 -4.07 6.71 25.82
CA LYS A 253 -3.65 5.67 26.78
C LYS A 253 -4.61 4.48 26.77
N TYR A 254 -5.93 4.72 26.68
CA TYR A 254 -6.90 3.67 26.55
C TYR A 254 -6.68 2.84 25.27
N LEU A 255 -6.51 3.48 24.10
CA LEU A 255 -6.20 2.79 22.84
C LEU A 255 -4.93 1.95 22.96
N ALA A 256 -3.89 2.47 23.60
CA ALA A 256 -2.64 1.77 23.81
C ALA A 256 -2.83 0.52 24.70
N ASN A 257 -3.54 0.67 25.80
CA ASN A 257 -3.84 -0.45 26.73
C ASN A 257 -4.70 -1.55 26.06
N GLN A 258 -5.61 -1.16 25.18
CA GLN A 258 -6.46 -2.09 24.43
C GLN A 258 -5.78 -2.61 23.16
N ASN A 259 -4.54 -2.19 22.89
CA ASN A 259 -3.78 -2.54 21.67
C ASN A 259 -4.58 -2.30 20.38
N THR A 260 -5.23 -1.16 20.27
CA THR A 260 -6.11 -0.79 19.16
C THR A 260 -5.76 0.58 18.58
N ASN A 261 -6.44 0.97 17.51
CA ASN A 261 -6.18 2.22 16.80
C ASN A 261 -7.43 3.10 16.66
N CYS A 262 -7.20 4.38 16.29
CA CYS A 262 -8.27 5.36 16.09
C CYS A 262 -9.31 4.93 15.05
N SER A 263 -8.93 4.24 14.00
CA SER A 263 -9.86 3.81 12.95
C SER A 263 -10.85 2.78 13.48
N SER A 264 -10.35 1.71 14.11
CA SER A 264 -11.23 0.70 14.72
C SER A 264 -12.13 1.30 15.79
N TYR A 265 -11.62 2.29 16.53
CA TYR A 265 -12.45 2.98 17.52
C TYR A 265 -13.56 3.83 16.88
N ILE A 266 -13.32 4.47 15.74
CA ILE A 266 -14.36 5.18 14.98
C ILE A 266 -15.44 4.21 14.49
N ASP A 267 -15.04 3.06 13.96
CA ASP A 267 -15.99 2.06 13.50
C ASP A 267 -16.90 1.60 14.65
N TYR A 268 -16.32 1.33 15.81
CA TYR A 268 -17.05 1.00 17.03
C TYR A 268 -17.99 2.14 17.47
N MET A 269 -17.48 3.38 17.53
CA MET A 269 -18.25 4.55 17.92
C MET A 269 -19.46 4.77 17.00
N ASN A 270 -19.26 4.66 15.68
CA ASN A 270 -20.32 4.81 14.71
C ASN A 270 -21.36 3.70 14.85
N ALA A 271 -20.93 2.45 15.04
CA ALA A 271 -21.85 1.34 15.28
C ALA A 271 -22.69 1.57 16.55
N CYS A 272 -22.09 2.01 17.65
CA CYS A 272 -22.81 2.34 18.86
C CYS A 272 -23.87 3.43 18.64
N LYS A 273 -23.52 4.50 17.93
CA LYS A 273 -24.45 5.59 17.60
C LYS A 273 -25.61 5.14 16.73
N GLU A 274 -25.33 4.36 15.70
CA GLU A 274 -26.35 3.80 14.82
C GLU A 274 -27.28 2.80 15.54
N LEU A 275 -26.77 2.13 16.56
CA LEU A 275 -27.57 1.26 17.44
C LEU A 275 -28.38 2.06 18.47
N GLY A 276 -28.17 3.38 18.59
CA GLY A 276 -28.85 4.25 19.54
C GLY A 276 -28.31 4.18 20.96
N LEU A 277 -27.06 3.71 21.12
CA LEU A 277 -26.43 3.63 22.45
C LEU A 277 -25.90 5.00 22.88
N ASP A 278 -26.09 5.34 24.14
CA ASP A 278 -25.51 6.57 24.69
C ASP A 278 -23.99 6.48 24.78
N PHE A 279 -23.33 7.22 23.94
CA PHE A 279 -21.86 7.26 23.89
C PHE A 279 -21.24 8.16 24.96
N LYS A 280 -22.03 8.87 25.75
CA LYS A 280 -21.58 9.58 26.96
C LYS A 280 -21.40 8.63 28.13
N ASP A 281 -22.08 7.48 28.11
CA ASP A 281 -21.83 6.45 29.10
C ASP A 281 -20.41 5.90 28.96
N THR A 282 -19.66 5.94 30.06
CA THR A 282 -18.27 5.50 30.13
C THR A 282 -18.11 4.02 29.73
N LYS A 283 -19.13 3.19 29.96
CA LYS A 283 -19.11 1.77 29.58
C LYS A 283 -19.12 1.60 28.04
N ASN A 284 -19.83 2.45 27.34
CA ASN A 284 -19.86 2.48 25.89
C ASN A 284 -18.65 3.21 25.33
N LYS A 285 -18.20 4.32 25.97
CA LYS A 285 -17.04 5.10 25.54
C LYS A 285 -15.72 4.37 25.75
N TYR A 286 -15.55 3.68 26.87
CA TYR A 286 -14.31 3.00 27.24
C TYR A 286 -14.57 1.57 27.73
N PRO A 287 -15.04 0.64 26.86
CA PRO A 287 -15.32 -0.74 27.28
C PRO A 287 -14.04 -1.42 27.75
N LYS A 288 -14.16 -2.27 28.80
CA LYS A 288 -13.00 -2.95 29.41
C LYS A 288 -12.28 -3.89 28.44
N ASP A 289 -13.00 -4.53 27.55
CA ASP A 289 -12.48 -5.38 26.47
C ASP A 289 -12.97 -4.79 25.14
N PHE A 290 -12.14 -3.90 24.57
CA PHE A 290 -12.49 -3.18 23.36
C PHE A 290 -12.74 -4.12 22.18
N LYS A 291 -11.85 -5.11 21.97
CA LYS A 291 -11.97 -6.03 20.82
C LYS A 291 -13.30 -6.77 20.83
N ARG A 292 -13.64 -7.35 21.98
CA ARG A 292 -14.91 -8.06 22.13
C ARG A 292 -16.13 -7.17 21.85
N TRP A 293 -16.16 -5.98 22.47
CA TRP A 293 -17.29 -5.08 22.29
C TRP A 293 -17.37 -4.46 20.89
N HIS A 294 -16.21 -4.17 20.28
CA HIS A 294 -16.14 -3.76 18.89
C HIS A 294 -16.81 -4.81 17.99
N ASP A 295 -16.40 -6.07 18.10
CA ASP A 295 -16.90 -7.14 17.24
C ASP A 295 -18.43 -7.34 17.44
N ILE A 296 -18.91 -7.30 18.68
CA ILE A 296 -20.34 -7.40 19.01
C ILE A 296 -21.11 -6.22 18.38
N ARG A 297 -20.68 -4.97 18.57
CA ARG A 297 -21.40 -3.80 18.07
C ARG A 297 -21.41 -3.71 16.55
N ILE A 298 -20.31 -4.09 15.91
CA ILE A 298 -20.26 -4.17 14.45
C ILE A 298 -21.23 -5.22 13.92
N ASP A 299 -21.31 -6.39 14.55
CA ASP A 299 -22.24 -7.45 14.14
C ASP A 299 -23.72 -7.06 14.34
N GLU A 300 -24.06 -6.49 15.50
CA GLU A 300 -25.40 -5.96 15.78
C GLU A 300 -25.78 -4.87 14.76
N TYR A 301 -24.87 -3.95 14.43
CA TYR A 301 -25.13 -2.91 13.43
C TYR A 301 -25.35 -3.49 12.03
N LYS A 302 -24.51 -4.44 11.61
CA LYS A 302 -24.68 -5.13 10.32
C LYS A 302 -26.01 -5.85 10.24
N THR A 303 -26.40 -6.53 11.30
CA THR A 303 -27.68 -7.25 11.38
C THR A 303 -28.87 -6.28 11.27
N LYS A 304 -28.84 -5.17 12.03
CA LYS A 304 -29.87 -4.12 11.96
C LYS A 304 -30.00 -3.56 10.55
N LYS A 305 -28.88 -3.21 9.94
CA LYS A 305 -28.83 -2.66 8.58
C LYS A 305 -29.36 -3.64 7.54
N ALA A 306 -28.96 -4.91 7.63
CA ALA A 306 -29.48 -5.95 6.73
C ALA A 306 -30.99 -6.13 6.82
N LEU A 307 -31.55 -6.07 8.05
CA LEU A 307 -33.02 -6.12 8.25
C LEU A 307 -33.72 -4.89 7.68
N GLU A 308 -33.16 -3.70 7.84
CA GLU A 308 -33.69 -2.46 7.26
C GLU A 308 -33.65 -2.49 5.71
N ASP A 309 -32.56 -2.94 5.14
CA ASP A 309 -32.41 -3.06 3.69
C ASP A 309 -33.35 -4.13 3.11
N GLU A 310 -33.58 -5.23 3.84
CA GLU A 310 -34.54 -6.25 3.44
C GLU A 310 -36.00 -5.69 3.47
N LYS A 311 -36.36 -4.93 4.53
CA LYS A 311 -37.67 -4.26 4.59
C LYS A 311 -37.85 -3.27 3.46
N LYS A 312 -36.86 -2.46 3.15
CA LYS A 312 -36.89 -1.51 2.00
C LYS A 312 -37.07 -2.25 0.68
N ARG A 313 -36.36 -3.35 0.49
CA ARG A 313 -36.42 -4.19 -0.72
C ARG A 313 -37.81 -4.80 -0.86
N LYS A 314 -38.39 -5.40 0.20
CA LYS A 314 -39.76 -5.95 0.19
C LYS A 314 -40.79 -4.88 -0.19
N LYS A 315 -40.68 -3.71 0.42
CA LYS A 315 -41.57 -2.58 0.11
C LYS A 315 -41.45 -2.15 -1.35
N LEU A 316 -40.21 -2.01 -1.86
CA LEU A 316 -39.98 -1.67 -3.26
C LEU A 316 -40.64 -2.68 -4.22
N TYR A 317 -40.51 -3.98 -3.92
CA TYR A 317 -41.17 -5.03 -4.72
C TYR A 317 -42.65 -4.99 -4.67
N GLU A 318 -43.26 -4.71 -3.51
CA GLU A 318 -44.69 -4.55 -3.33
C GLU A 318 -45.23 -3.32 -4.09
N ASP A 319 -44.57 -2.17 -3.92
CA ASP A 319 -44.94 -0.92 -4.61
C ASP A 319 -44.85 -1.09 -6.13
N PHE A 320 -43.77 -1.74 -6.61
CA PHE A 320 -43.59 -2.03 -8.03
C PHE A 320 -44.69 -2.96 -8.57
N LYS A 321 -45.02 -4.03 -7.84
CA LYS A 321 -46.06 -4.99 -8.19
C LYS A 321 -47.46 -4.30 -8.24
N ASN A 322 -47.71 -3.40 -7.31
CA ASN A 322 -48.97 -2.65 -7.28
C ASN A 322 -49.16 -1.77 -8.54
N VAL A 323 -48.09 -1.06 -8.94
CA VAL A 323 -48.08 -0.26 -10.18
C VAL A 323 -48.20 -1.16 -11.42
N ALA A 324 -47.44 -2.27 -11.46
CA ALA A 324 -47.53 -3.23 -12.56
C ALA A 324 -48.94 -3.78 -12.73
N ASN A 325 -49.60 -4.17 -11.62
CA ASN A 325 -50.98 -4.65 -11.64
C ASN A 325 -51.95 -3.56 -12.07
N LYS A 326 -51.80 -2.31 -11.56
CA LYS A 326 -52.63 -1.16 -11.92
C LYS A 326 -52.61 -0.89 -13.42
N TYR A 327 -51.45 -1.07 -14.09
CA TYR A 327 -51.30 -0.77 -15.51
C TYR A 327 -51.14 -2.01 -16.40
N GLY A 328 -51.34 -3.22 -15.87
CA GLY A 328 -51.27 -4.47 -16.60
C GLY A 328 -52.24 -4.54 -17.78
N PHE A 329 -53.39 -3.79 -17.72
CA PHE A 329 -54.36 -3.70 -18.81
C PHE A 329 -53.78 -3.03 -20.09
N LEU A 330 -52.62 -2.42 -20.02
CA LEU A 330 -51.86 -1.86 -21.17
C LEU A 330 -51.06 -2.92 -21.92
N GLU A 331 -50.87 -4.09 -21.33
CA GLU A 331 -50.28 -5.24 -22.03
C GLU A 331 -51.11 -5.58 -23.28
N ARG A 332 -50.42 -6.11 -24.30
CA ARG A 332 -51.04 -6.47 -25.55
C ARG A 332 -50.50 -7.79 -26.08
N ASN A 333 -51.41 -8.74 -26.26
CA ASN A 333 -51.15 -10.02 -26.89
C ASN A 333 -52.32 -10.36 -27.82
N LEU A 334 -52.34 -9.78 -29.01
CA LEU A 334 -53.36 -9.99 -30.03
C LEU A 334 -52.77 -10.72 -31.25
N LYS A 335 -53.39 -10.52 -32.44
CA LYS A 335 -52.95 -11.20 -33.69
C LYS A 335 -51.68 -10.66 -34.30
N ASP A 336 -50.98 -9.77 -33.60
CA ASP A 336 -49.72 -9.18 -34.07
C ASP A 336 -48.55 -10.17 -33.88
N ASN A 337 -47.42 -9.95 -34.59
CA ASN A 337 -46.19 -10.73 -34.43
C ASN A 337 -45.46 -10.46 -33.11
N PHE A 338 -45.81 -9.35 -32.44
CA PHE A 338 -45.21 -8.91 -31.20
C PHE A 338 -46.24 -8.87 -30.06
N ILE A 339 -45.73 -9.10 -28.86
CA ILE A 339 -46.47 -8.94 -27.63
C ILE A 339 -45.83 -7.80 -26.80
N VAL A 340 -46.59 -7.11 -25.99
CA VAL A 340 -46.13 -6.11 -25.05
C VAL A 340 -46.54 -6.54 -23.66
N ILE A 341 -45.54 -6.65 -22.78
CA ILE A 341 -45.70 -7.01 -21.38
C ILE A 341 -45.12 -5.89 -20.50
N ILE A 342 -45.77 -5.62 -19.38
CA ILE A 342 -45.27 -4.65 -18.39
C ILE A 342 -44.21 -5.32 -17.50
N ALA A 343 -43.18 -4.58 -17.09
CA ALA A 343 -42.24 -5.06 -16.09
C ALA A 343 -43.00 -5.31 -14.77
N LYS A 344 -42.87 -6.48 -14.15
CA LYS A 344 -43.60 -6.91 -12.95
C LYS A 344 -42.83 -6.78 -11.66
N SER A 345 -41.50 -6.63 -11.75
CA SER A 345 -40.60 -6.49 -10.61
C SER A 345 -39.36 -5.68 -10.97
N PRO A 346 -38.65 -5.09 -9.99
CA PRO A 346 -37.35 -4.51 -10.21
C PRO A 346 -36.31 -5.52 -10.77
N TYR A 347 -36.49 -6.81 -10.45
CA TYR A 347 -35.66 -7.88 -10.97
C TYR A 347 -35.81 -8.06 -12.49
N ASP A 348 -37.01 -7.90 -13.03
CA ASP A 348 -37.24 -7.97 -14.48
C ASP A 348 -36.43 -6.89 -15.20
N LEU A 349 -36.36 -5.66 -14.63
CA LEU A 349 -35.55 -4.59 -15.19
C LEU A 349 -34.06 -4.98 -15.19
N THR A 350 -33.58 -5.64 -14.13
CA THR A 350 -32.20 -6.08 -13.99
C THR A 350 -31.85 -7.15 -15.04
N ILE A 351 -32.72 -8.14 -15.22
CA ILE A 351 -32.51 -9.19 -16.24
C ILE A 351 -32.54 -8.59 -17.64
N GLU A 352 -33.53 -7.76 -17.93
CA GLU A 352 -33.66 -7.12 -19.24
C GLU A 352 -32.42 -6.28 -19.58
N GLY A 353 -31.96 -5.46 -18.62
CA GLY A 353 -30.75 -4.64 -18.80
C GLY A 353 -29.49 -5.47 -19.00
N LYS A 354 -29.37 -6.62 -18.31
CA LYS A 354 -28.26 -7.54 -18.47
C LYS A 354 -28.25 -8.22 -19.84
N GLU A 355 -29.39 -8.74 -20.26
CA GLU A 355 -29.51 -9.51 -21.51
C GLU A 355 -29.40 -8.60 -22.74
N LEU A 356 -29.96 -7.38 -22.69
CA LEU A 356 -29.90 -6.41 -23.79
C LEU A 356 -28.79 -5.37 -23.65
N HIS A 357 -27.86 -5.54 -22.67
CA HIS A 357 -26.69 -4.69 -22.49
C HIS A 357 -27.00 -3.17 -22.42
N HIS A 358 -28.10 -2.81 -21.74
CA HIS A 358 -28.50 -1.42 -21.55
C HIS A 358 -28.86 -1.08 -20.09
N CYS A 359 -29.02 0.20 -19.77
CA CYS A 359 -29.01 0.70 -18.39
C CYS A 359 -30.36 0.62 -17.65
N VAL A 360 -31.39 -0.04 -18.18
CA VAL A 360 -32.73 -0.07 -17.55
C VAL A 360 -32.74 -0.67 -16.14
N GLY A 361 -31.82 -1.57 -15.83
CA GLY A 361 -31.69 -2.17 -14.51
C GLY A 361 -30.87 -1.34 -13.51
N ILE A 362 -30.25 -0.22 -13.92
CA ILE A 362 -29.25 0.50 -13.12
C ILE A 362 -29.65 1.96 -12.83
N MET A 363 -30.33 2.65 -13.75
CA MET A 363 -30.54 4.11 -13.70
C MET A 363 -31.88 4.54 -13.08
N ASN A 364 -32.23 4.07 -11.88
CA ASN A 364 -33.43 4.46 -11.13
C ASN A 364 -34.75 4.34 -11.90
N TYR A 365 -34.85 3.45 -12.89
CA TYR A 365 -36.10 3.20 -13.59
C TYR A 365 -37.16 2.56 -12.69
N ASP A 366 -36.76 1.78 -11.70
CA ASP A 366 -37.61 1.25 -10.64
C ASP A 366 -38.30 2.37 -9.86
N GLN A 367 -37.56 3.44 -9.50
CA GLN A 367 -38.12 4.60 -8.80
C GLN A 367 -39.08 5.42 -9.69
N LYS A 368 -38.75 5.61 -10.96
CA LYS A 368 -39.65 6.26 -11.92
C LYS A 368 -40.94 5.48 -12.09
N PHE A 369 -40.83 4.13 -12.11
CA PHE A 369 -41.95 3.21 -12.27
C PHE A 369 -42.88 3.27 -11.06
N ILE A 370 -42.41 3.14 -9.83
CA ILE A 370 -43.25 3.20 -8.64
C ILE A 370 -43.85 4.59 -8.40
N GLN A 371 -43.17 5.66 -8.86
CA GLN A 371 -43.68 7.03 -8.81
C GLN A 371 -44.66 7.34 -9.97
N GLU A 372 -44.99 6.38 -10.80
CA GLU A 372 -45.87 6.50 -11.97
C GLU A 372 -45.42 7.63 -12.93
N LYS A 373 -44.12 7.97 -12.96
CA LYS A 373 -43.56 8.95 -13.91
C LYS A 373 -43.46 8.36 -15.30
N SER A 374 -42.95 7.16 -15.37
CA SER A 374 -42.89 6.36 -16.59
C SER A 374 -43.08 4.88 -16.28
N LEU A 375 -43.66 4.15 -17.21
CA LEU A 375 -43.81 2.69 -17.16
C LEU A 375 -42.83 2.03 -18.12
N ILE A 376 -42.28 0.89 -17.71
CA ILE A 376 -41.41 0.10 -18.53
C ILE A 376 -42.19 -1.11 -19.09
N PHE A 377 -42.17 -1.24 -20.38
CA PHE A 377 -42.74 -2.36 -21.12
C PHE A 377 -41.63 -3.08 -21.91
N PHE A 378 -41.83 -4.36 -22.09
CA PHE A 378 -40.99 -5.19 -22.93
C PHE A 378 -41.79 -5.62 -24.18
N ILE A 379 -41.25 -5.36 -25.34
CA ILE A 379 -41.74 -5.92 -26.59
C ILE A 379 -41.03 -7.27 -26.80
N ARG A 380 -41.80 -8.31 -27.04
CA ARG A 380 -41.28 -9.67 -27.29
C ARG A 380 -41.78 -10.14 -28.64
N ASN A 381 -40.93 -10.95 -29.32
CA ASN A 381 -41.40 -11.74 -30.47
C ASN A 381 -42.39 -12.79 -29.94
N LYS A 382 -43.52 -12.97 -30.62
CA LYS A 382 -44.57 -13.91 -30.21
C LYS A 382 -44.10 -15.36 -30.26
N GLU A 383 -43.17 -15.68 -31.14
CA GLU A 383 -42.59 -17.02 -31.24
C GLU A 383 -41.58 -17.31 -30.09
N HIS A 384 -40.99 -16.24 -29.53
CA HIS A 384 -40.01 -16.33 -28.44
C HIS A 384 -40.37 -15.38 -27.28
N PRO A 385 -41.52 -15.59 -26.61
CA PRO A 385 -42.07 -14.61 -25.64
C PRO A 385 -41.23 -14.42 -24.40
N ASN A 386 -40.34 -15.36 -24.07
CA ASN A 386 -39.46 -15.31 -22.89
C ASN A 386 -38.10 -14.71 -23.18
N THR A 387 -37.75 -14.44 -24.44
CA THR A 387 -36.46 -13.90 -24.84
C THR A 387 -36.51 -12.39 -24.87
N PRO A 388 -35.65 -11.67 -24.13
CA PRO A 388 -35.53 -10.22 -24.22
C PRO A 388 -35.28 -9.79 -25.67
N PHE A 389 -35.99 -8.76 -26.09
CA PHE A 389 -35.94 -8.30 -27.48
C PHE A 389 -35.86 -6.78 -27.59
N VAL A 390 -36.86 -6.04 -27.03
CA VAL A 390 -36.88 -4.56 -27.01
C VAL A 390 -37.47 -4.05 -25.73
N THR A 391 -36.85 -3.04 -25.12
CA THR A 391 -37.31 -2.34 -23.94
C THR A 391 -37.92 -1.00 -24.34
N MET A 392 -39.04 -0.66 -23.79
CA MET A 392 -39.82 0.57 -24.09
C MET A 392 -40.18 1.31 -22.81
N GLU A 393 -39.79 2.59 -22.70
CA GLU A 393 -40.22 3.51 -21.64
C GLU A 393 -41.43 4.33 -22.13
N TYR A 394 -42.55 4.30 -21.39
CA TYR A 394 -43.76 5.03 -21.72
C TYR A 394 -44.07 6.06 -20.62
N SER A 395 -44.22 7.33 -20.99
CA SER A 395 -44.62 8.40 -20.09
C SER A 395 -46.13 8.47 -19.92
N LEU A 396 -46.59 8.29 -18.69
CA LEU A 396 -48.01 8.45 -18.35
C LEU A 396 -48.49 9.90 -18.52
N LYS A 397 -47.64 10.88 -18.20
CA LYS A 397 -47.92 12.32 -18.31
C LYS A 397 -48.03 12.76 -19.77
N GLU A 398 -47.05 12.41 -20.57
CA GLU A 398 -46.95 12.87 -21.96
C GLU A 398 -47.72 11.96 -22.94
N LYS A 399 -48.13 10.79 -22.47
CA LYS A 399 -48.88 9.78 -23.24
C LYS A 399 -48.11 9.38 -24.52
N LYS A 400 -46.79 9.31 -24.42
CA LYS A 400 -45.88 8.94 -25.52
C LYS A 400 -44.79 7.99 -25.07
N ILE A 401 -44.19 7.30 -26.03
CA ILE A 401 -42.99 6.50 -25.84
C ILE A 401 -41.80 7.46 -25.74
N LEU A 402 -41.07 7.41 -24.63
CA LEU A 402 -39.87 8.20 -24.41
C LEU A 402 -38.64 7.55 -25.02
N GLN A 403 -38.52 6.23 -24.88
CA GLN A 403 -37.41 5.44 -25.35
C GLN A 403 -37.89 4.07 -25.81
N CYS A 404 -37.24 3.53 -26.83
CA CYS A 404 -37.49 2.20 -27.36
C CYS A 404 -36.21 1.65 -27.95
N TYR A 405 -35.56 0.72 -27.26
CA TYR A 405 -34.19 0.23 -27.58
C TYR A 405 -34.12 -1.29 -27.53
N GLY A 406 -33.33 -1.86 -28.45
CA GLY A 406 -32.89 -3.26 -28.46
C GLY A 406 -31.52 -3.44 -27.80
N ASP A 407 -30.83 -4.52 -28.19
CA ASP A 407 -29.50 -4.84 -27.67
C ASP A 407 -28.50 -3.66 -27.85
N LYS A 408 -27.73 -3.34 -26.81
CA LYS A 408 -26.72 -2.27 -26.78
C LYS A 408 -27.27 -0.90 -27.19
N ASP A 409 -28.46 -0.57 -26.70
CA ASP A 409 -29.19 0.68 -27.01
C ASP A 409 -29.43 0.87 -28.52
N SER A 410 -29.44 -0.20 -29.29
CA SER A 410 -29.68 -0.14 -30.73
C SER A 410 -31.11 0.29 -31.04
N LYS A 411 -31.28 1.02 -32.13
CA LYS A 411 -32.60 1.34 -32.67
C LYS A 411 -33.24 0.06 -33.18
N PRO A 412 -34.45 -0.33 -32.70
CA PRO A 412 -35.16 -1.48 -33.22
C PRO A 412 -35.51 -1.37 -34.70
N ALA A 413 -35.73 -2.49 -35.35
CA ALA A 413 -36.21 -2.54 -36.74
C ALA A 413 -37.50 -1.70 -36.94
N ASP A 414 -37.66 -1.14 -38.15
CA ASP A 414 -38.83 -0.27 -38.45
C ASP A 414 -40.17 -0.97 -38.25
N GLU A 415 -40.27 -2.30 -38.44
CA GLU A 415 -41.44 -3.08 -38.14
C GLU A 415 -41.82 -2.98 -36.64
N VAL A 416 -40.85 -3.14 -35.75
CA VAL A 416 -41.04 -3.05 -34.27
C VAL A 416 -41.44 -1.62 -33.87
N LEU A 417 -40.77 -0.62 -34.42
CA LEU A 417 -41.08 0.78 -34.17
C LEU A 417 -42.50 1.17 -34.68
N ASN A 418 -42.88 0.67 -35.86
CA ASN A 418 -44.23 0.86 -36.38
C ASN A 418 -45.28 0.16 -35.49
N PHE A 419 -44.96 -1.04 -35.01
CA PHE A 419 -45.84 -1.72 -34.04
C PHE A 419 -45.96 -0.90 -32.74
N ALA A 420 -44.85 -0.47 -32.16
CA ALA A 420 -44.85 0.33 -30.93
C ALA A 420 -45.64 1.64 -31.07
N ASN A 421 -45.38 2.41 -32.12
CA ASN A 421 -45.94 3.75 -32.29
C ASN A 421 -47.33 3.78 -32.93
N LYS A 422 -47.61 2.91 -33.93
CA LYS A 422 -48.87 2.96 -34.70
C LYS A 422 -49.93 1.97 -34.20
N ILE A 423 -49.51 0.90 -33.49
CA ILE A 423 -50.41 -0.14 -33.02
C ILE A 423 -50.57 -0.09 -31.50
N TRP A 424 -49.46 -0.23 -30.74
CA TRP A 424 -49.54 -0.30 -29.29
C TRP A 424 -49.81 1.07 -28.65
N LEU A 425 -49.12 2.14 -29.01
CA LEU A 425 -49.31 3.47 -28.40
C LEU A 425 -50.75 3.99 -28.50
N PRO A 426 -51.47 3.96 -29.65
CA PRO A 426 -52.90 4.32 -29.73
C PRO A 426 -53.78 3.40 -28.90
N TYR A 427 -53.47 2.12 -28.84
CA TYR A 427 -54.19 1.16 -27.99
C TYR A 427 -54.03 1.53 -26.51
N ALA A 428 -52.80 1.75 -26.04
CA ALA A 428 -52.52 2.11 -24.65
C ALA A 428 -53.20 3.43 -24.26
N ASN A 429 -53.11 4.46 -25.09
CA ASN A 429 -53.72 5.77 -24.84
C ASN A 429 -55.25 5.69 -24.80
N ARG A 430 -55.88 4.86 -25.64
CA ARG A 430 -57.35 4.64 -25.62
C ARG A 430 -57.78 3.91 -24.34
N LYS A 431 -57.00 2.91 -23.90
CA LYS A 431 -57.26 2.18 -22.66
C LYS A 431 -57.16 3.09 -21.43
N LEU A 432 -56.11 3.94 -21.38
CA LEU A 432 -55.95 4.94 -20.32
C LEU A 432 -57.11 5.95 -20.24
N LYS A 433 -57.61 6.43 -21.39
CA LYS A 433 -58.78 7.32 -21.43
C LYS A 433 -60.01 6.68 -20.78
N LYS A 434 -60.22 5.36 -21.03
CA LYS A 434 -61.35 4.61 -20.46
C LYS A 434 -61.22 4.34 -18.96
N MET A 435 -60.01 4.38 -18.40
CA MET A 435 -59.80 4.22 -16.97
C MET A 435 -60.05 5.51 -16.17
N VAL A 436 -59.93 6.67 -16.82
CA VAL A 436 -60.08 8.01 -16.20
C VAL A 436 -61.51 8.54 -16.37
N ALA A 437 -62.29 7.99 -17.32
CA ALA A 437 -63.74 8.27 -17.51
C ALA A 437 -64.58 7.34 -16.66
#